data_f9393c41a72eff79135b20ce2bef0406
#
_entry.id   f9393c41a72eff79135b20ce2bef0406
#
_cell.length_a   1.000
_cell.length_b   1.000
_cell.length_c   1.000
_cell.angle_alpha   90.00
_cell.angle_beta   90.00
_cell.angle_gamma   90.00
#
_symmetry.space_group_name_H-M   'P 1'
#
loop_
_entity.id
_entity.type
_entity.pdbx_description
1 polymer ?
#
loop_
_entity_poly.entity_id
_entity_poly.type
_entity_poly.pdbx_seq_one_letter_code
_entity_poly.pdbx_strand_id
1 'polypeptide(L)'
;ANNPVYASSNGVVMLKDTGDIYIWPQGNETTEFTLPATMTEIPDKMFQNNTSLKKVIVPASVTKVGSYAFSSSKIEEIYFEDSANGLTVGTFAFYNCPNLTSLRLPYGLTSIGANAISKTGLETIVIPDTVTEMGGSALAYNDNLKNVTLSKSMTAVPSRGFVGCESLTELTLPASIQDCGVTDTSVAFNDCTSLQNIYVADGSLYFKSVDGVLFDKNGANLRYYPEGRTAESYRIPEGTIRVGGNAFAGNLFLKSVSYPTTLERIGTKAFFGCENLKDYYFNGMTAPLLETTVSLTGAYANVALYANFVGLWGTTGTGGFVYNDWGLNLYYPQGAVGYTAYVWDKYFNTEKGSVTVMESSYFTPIDLTVTETGKHNAALTWTAAKQSNAEDIVYKVERSVAAHFQDDTQDTWTFEGFETLAEGLTECAYTDTTTLNIGCTYAYRVTTFAGTKTGPGAIATLYIDASADDPDEQAVLEIIKKIEALKPIDLLTAADEQRVRELLAEYNA
;
A
#
# COMPACT_ATOMS: atom_id res chain seq x y z
N ALA A 1 51.90 -9.11 -27.92
CA ALA A 1 52.08 -10.42 -27.28
C ALA A 1 53.02 -10.38 -26.04
N ASN A 2 53.80 -9.32 -25.83
CA ASN A 2 54.81 -9.28 -24.74
C ASN A 2 54.47 -8.32 -23.60
N ASN A 3 53.21 -7.91 -23.43
CA ASN A 3 52.87 -7.07 -22.29
C ASN A 3 53.01 -7.90 -21.00
N PRO A 4 53.79 -7.45 -20.00
CA PRO A 4 54.02 -8.23 -18.78
C PRO A 4 52.80 -8.28 -17.85
N VAL A 5 51.90 -7.30 -17.93
CA VAL A 5 50.76 -7.11 -16.97
C VAL A 5 49.45 -7.58 -17.57
N TYR A 6 49.21 -7.30 -18.86
CA TYR A 6 47.89 -7.54 -19.47
C TYR A 6 47.91 -8.66 -20.50
N ALA A 7 46.82 -9.39 -20.54
CA ALA A 7 46.48 -10.34 -21.61
C ALA A 7 45.15 -9.92 -22.27
N SER A 8 44.91 -10.43 -23.47
CA SER A 8 43.58 -10.31 -24.09
C SER A 8 43.06 -11.68 -24.44
N SER A 9 41.82 -11.93 -24.11
CA SER A 9 41.06 -13.14 -24.47
C SER A 9 39.69 -12.72 -24.96
N ASN A 10 39.27 -13.19 -26.13
CA ASN A 10 37.99 -12.85 -26.75
C ASN A 10 37.68 -11.34 -26.76
N GLY A 11 38.70 -10.52 -27.02
CA GLY A 11 38.59 -9.06 -27.05
C GLY A 11 38.54 -8.40 -25.66
N VAL A 12 38.50 -9.14 -24.56
CA VAL A 12 38.50 -8.63 -23.18
C VAL A 12 39.96 -8.46 -22.71
N VAL A 13 40.29 -7.32 -22.08
CA VAL A 13 41.60 -7.09 -21.47
C VAL A 13 41.55 -7.56 -20.01
N MET A 14 42.50 -8.44 -19.68
CA MET A 14 42.57 -9.10 -18.36
C MET A 14 43.93 -8.89 -17.72
N LEU A 15 44.00 -8.90 -16.41
CA LEU A 15 45.26 -8.97 -15.66
C LEU A 15 45.85 -10.38 -15.79
N LYS A 16 47.17 -10.50 -16.04
CA LYS A 16 47.80 -11.81 -16.24
C LYS A 16 48.03 -12.58 -14.95
N ASP A 17 48.21 -11.90 -13.86
CA ASP A 17 48.49 -12.48 -12.54
C ASP A 17 47.22 -13.07 -11.88
N THR A 18 46.08 -12.39 -11.98
CA THR A 18 44.82 -12.82 -11.35
C THR A 18 43.80 -13.40 -12.35
N GLY A 19 43.93 -13.06 -13.64
CA GLY A 19 42.92 -13.34 -14.65
C GLY A 19 41.67 -12.43 -14.58
N ASP A 20 41.70 -11.39 -13.74
CA ASP A 20 40.60 -10.46 -13.59
C ASP A 20 40.41 -9.60 -14.81
N ILE A 21 39.15 -9.23 -15.09
CA ILE A 21 38.83 -8.32 -16.18
C ILE A 21 39.25 -6.91 -15.79
N TYR A 22 40.13 -6.31 -16.63
CA TYR A 22 40.56 -4.94 -16.50
C TYR A 22 39.73 -3.97 -17.35
N ILE A 23 39.42 -4.36 -18.60
CA ILE A 23 38.56 -3.59 -19.49
C ILE A 23 37.62 -4.55 -20.24
N TRP A 24 36.34 -4.25 -20.23
CA TRP A 24 35.33 -4.84 -21.12
C TRP A 24 35.04 -3.86 -22.26
N PRO A 25 35.48 -4.10 -23.49
CA PRO A 25 35.18 -3.21 -24.60
C PRO A 25 33.69 -3.19 -24.94
N GLN A 26 33.14 -2.02 -25.20
CA GLN A 26 31.73 -1.85 -25.56
C GLN A 26 31.31 -2.63 -26.80
N GLY A 27 32.22 -2.77 -27.77
CA GLY A 27 32.00 -3.53 -29.00
C GLY A 27 32.28 -5.04 -28.89
N ASN A 28 32.47 -5.58 -27.68
CA ASN A 28 32.60 -7.01 -27.49
C ASN A 28 31.25 -7.72 -27.77
N GLU A 29 31.26 -8.72 -28.67
CA GLU A 29 30.06 -9.39 -29.15
C GLU A 29 29.64 -10.60 -28.29
N THR A 30 30.34 -10.88 -27.19
CA THR A 30 30.00 -11.95 -26.26
C THR A 30 28.59 -11.72 -25.66
N THR A 31 27.75 -12.76 -25.75
CA THR A 31 26.37 -12.69 -25.25
C THR A 31 26.20 -13.25 -23.85
N GLU A 32 27.04 -14.20 -23.46
CA GLU A 32 27.01 -14.81 -22.12
C GLU A 32 28.42 -14.85 -21.55
N PHE A 33 28.55 -14.54 -20.28
CA PHE A 33 29.85 -14.52 -19.63
C PHE A 33 29.78 -14.89 -18.14
N THR A 34 30.68 -15.79 -17.73
CA THR A 34 30.93 -16.05 -16.31
C THR A 34 32.16 -15.27 -15.87
N LEU A 35 32.00 -14.44 -14.84
CA LEU A 35 33.13 -13.68 -14.29
C LEU A 35 34.17 -14.63 -13.67
N PRO A 36 35.46 -14.35 -13.77
CA PRO A 36 36.50 -15.14 -13.12
C PRO A 36 36.28 -15.24 -11.61
N ALA A 37 36.47 -16.42 -11.05
CA ALA A 37 36.34 -16.66 -9.60
C ALA A 37 37.41 -15.92 -8.75
N THR A 38 38.43 -15.33 -9.38
CA THR A 38 39.44 -14.46 -8.77
C THR A 38 38.95 -13.04 -8.55
N MET A 39 37.92 -12.60 -9.31
CA MET A 39 37.38 -11.24 -9.17
C MET A 39 36.68 -11.07 -7.81
N THR A 40 37.01 -9.98 -7.12
CA THR A 40 36.40 -9.60 -5.85
C THR A 40 35.45 -8.42 -5.99
N GLU A 41 35.50 -7.69 -7.11
CA GLU A 41 34.59 -6.61 -7.43
C GLU A 41 34.30 -6.53 -8.94
N ILE A 42 33.11 -6.04 -9.27
CA ILE A 42 32.79 -5.54 -10.62
C ILE A 42 33.05 -4.04 -10.59
N PRO A 43 34.03 -3.52 -11.30
CA PRO A 43 34.36 -2.09 -11.31
C PRO A 43 33.21 -1.19 -11.75
N ASP A 44 33.29 0.07 -11.37
CA ASP A 44 32.36 1.10 -11.82
C ASP A 44 32.30 1.13 -13.36
N LYS A 45 31.08 1.17 -13.92
CA LYS A 45 30.80 1.29 -15.36
C LYS A 45 31.35 0.16 -16.25
N MET A 46 31.78 -0.96 -15.70
CA MET A 46 32.44 -2.03 -16.46
C MET A 46 31.62 -2.48 -17.70
N PHE A 47 30.33 -2.69 -17.56
CA PHE A 47 29.41 -3.12 -18.62
C PHE A 47 28.41 -2.02 -19.00
N GLN A 48 28.68 -0.76 -18.63
CA GLN A 48 27.80 0.37 -18.96
C GLN A 48 27.61 0.49 -20.47
N ASN A 49 26.35 0.68 -20.92
CA ASN A 49 25.97 0.79 -22.34
C ASN A 49 26.33 -0.45 -23.20
N ASN A 50 26.62 -1.59 -22.60
CA ASN A 50 26.89 -2.79 -23.38
C ASN A 50 25.62 -3.28 -24.08
N THR A 51 25.74 -3.57 -25.39
CA THR A 51 24.59 -3.93 -26.24
C THR A 51 24.52 -5.40 -26.58
N SER A 52 25.59 -6.17 -26.33
CA SER A 52 25.70 -7.57 -26.76
C SER A 52 25.49 -8.56 -25.62
N LEU A 53 25.99 -8.21 -24.43
CA LEU A 53 25.94 -9.11 -23.26
C LEU A 53 24.50 -9.26 -22.77
N LYS A 54 24.05 -10.53 -22.73
CA LYS A 54 22.68 -10.90 -22.35
C LYS A 54 22.62 -11.57 -20.98
N LYS A 55 23.63 -12.36 -20.65
CA LYS A 55 23.67 -13.13 -19.42
C LYS A 55 25.04 -13.02 -18.76
N VAL A 56 25.02 -12.78 -17.44
CA VAL A 56 26.22 -12.76 -16.60
C VAL A 56 26.04 -13.64 -15.38
N ILE A 57 27.01 -14.50 -15.13
CA ILE A 57 27.14 -15.24 -13.88
C ILE A 57 28.24 -14.58 -13.04
N VAL A 58 27.87 -14.18 -11.83
CA VAL A 58 28.75 -13.51 -10.88
C VAL A 58 29.10 -14.49 -9.76
N PRO A 59 30.40 -14.84 -9.62
CA PRO A 59 30.84 -15.81 -8.62
C PRO A 59 30.74 -15.26 -7.19
N ALA A 60 30.69 -16.18 -6.22
CA ALA A 60 30.62 -15.89 -4.81
C ALA A 60 31.80 -15.06 -4.24
N SER A 61 32.92 -14.99 -4.96
CA SER A 61 34.07 -14.16 -4.61
C SER A 61 33.80 -12.66 -4.73
N VAL A 62 32.83 -12.23 -5.54
CA VAL A 62 32.50 -10.81 -5.74
C VAL A 62 31.76 -10.29 -4.53
N THR A 63 32.32 -9.26 -3.90
CA THR A 63 31.78 -8.59 -2.72
C THR A 63 31.28 -7.16 -3.01
N LYS A 64 31.51 -6.68 -4.24
CA LYS A 64 31.07 -5.33 -4.65
C LYS A 64 30.69 -5.31 -6.13
N VAL A 65 29.51 -4.77 -6.42
CA VAL A 65 29.14 -4.31 -7.76
C VAL A 65 29.29 -2.79 -7.78
N GLY A 66 30.14 -2.28 -8.67
CA GLY A 66 30.44 -0.86 -8.77
C GLY A 66 29.25 -0.01 -9.24
N SER A 67 29.38 1.30 -9.08
CA SER A 67 28.37 2.24 -9.57
C SER A 67 28.27 2.21 -11.08
N TYR A 68 27.04 2.24 -11.60
CA TYR A 68 26.76 2.18 -13.05
C TYR A 68 27.28 0.91 -13.74
N ALA A 69 27.64 -0.15 -13.02
CA ALA A 69 28.35 -1.31 -13.58
C ALA A 69 27.68 -1.89 -14.83
N PHE A 70 26.34 -1.98 -14.85
CA PHE A 70 25.56 -2.47 -16.01
C PHE A 70 24.60 -1.39 -16.56
N SER A 71 24.68 -0.16 -16.08
CA SER A 71 23.72 0.89 -16.45
C SER A 71 23.56 1.03 -17.97
N SER A 72 22.31 1.12 -18.41
CA SER A 72 21.90 1.24 -19.82
C SER A 72 22.39 0.11 -20.73
N SER A 73 22.69 -1.05 -20.17
CA SER A 73 23.06 -2.24 -20.96
C SER A 73 21.82 -2.98 -21.47
N LYS A 74 22.03 -3.91 -22.41
CA LYS A 74 21.00 -4.81 -22.94
C LYS A 74 20.97 -6.18 -22.23
N ILE A 75 21.50 -6.22 -21.00
CA ILE A 75 21.53 -7.41 -20.17
C ILE A 75 20.08 -7.93 -19.92
N GLU A 76 19.89 -9.23 -19.97
CA GLU A 76 18.58 -9.90 -19.78
C GLU A 76 18.54 -10.70 -18.48
N GLU A 77 19.67 -11.31 -18.10
CA GLU A 77 19.80 -12.15 -16.92
C GLU A 77 21.09 -11.90 -16.16
N ILE A 78 21.00 -11.75 -14.85
CA ILE A 78 22.16 -11.71 -13.94
C ILE A 78 21.91 -12.72 -12.82
N TYR A 79 22.82 -13.67 -12.69
CA TYR A 79 22.82 -14.66 -11.64
C TYR A 79 24.01 -14.47 -10.72
N PHE A 80 23.76 -14.19 -9.46
CA PHE A 80 24.76 -14.14 -8.41
C PHE A 80 24.80 -15.49 -7.68
N GLU A 81 26.01 -16.05 -7.50
CA GLU A 81 26.23 -17.16 -6.57
C GLU A 81 26.15 -16.64 -5.14
N ASP A 82 25.66 -17.47 -4.20
CA ASP A 82 25.58 -17.10 -2.80
C ASP A 82 26.97 -16.89 -2.19
N SER A 83 27.12 -15.82 -1.41
CA SER A 83 28.41 -15.44 -0.80
C SER A 83 28.25 -15.20 0.70
N ALA A 84 29.11 -15.82 1.50
CA ALA A 84 29.19 -15.55 2.94
C ALA A 84 29.94 -14.25 3.29
N ASN A 85 30.62 -13.64 2.32
CA ASN A 85 31.55 -12.53 2.57
C ASN A 85 30.89 -11.14 2.51
N GLY A 86 29.58 -11.10 2.32
CA GLY A 86 28.85 -9.86 2.10
C GLY A 86 29.00 -9.36 0.67
N LEU A 87 27.94 -8.81 0.10
CA LEU A 87 27.95 -8.15 -1.20
C LEU A 87 27.31 -6.77 -1.05
N THR A 88 27.80 -5.80 -1.77
CA THR A 88 27.19 -4.48 -1.91
C THR A 88 26.94 -4.16 -3.38
N VAL A 89 25.76 -3.57 -3.67
CA VAL A 89 25.41 -3.10 -5.02
C VAL A 89 25.47 -1.58 -5.04
N GLY A 90 26.30 -1.03 -5.92
CA GLY A 90 26.53 0.40 -6.04
C GLY A 90 25.35 1.17 -6.63
N THR A 91 25.44 2.49 -6.54
CA THR A 91 24.46 3.43 -7.08
C THR A 91 24.33 3.29 -8.59
N PHE A 92 23.09 3.23 -9.12
CA PHE A 92 22.78 3.06 -10.54
C PHE A 92 23.35 1.77 -11.18
N ALA A 93 23.68 0.75 -10.41
CA ALA A 93 24.40 -0.43 -10.92
C ALA A 93 23.68 -1.10 -12.11
N PHE A 94 22.36 -1.27 -12.05
CA PHE A 94 21.51 -1.85 -13.10
C PHE A 94 20.49 -0.85 -13.66
N TYR A 95 20.75 0.45 -13.48
CA TYR A 95 19.85 1.52 -13.92
C TYR A 95 19.61 1.48 -15.42
N ASN A 96 18.33 1.62 -15.82
CA ASN A 96 17.92 1.69 -17.22
C ASN A 96 18.36 0.47 -18.05
N CYS A 97 18.13 -0.72 -17.47
CA CYS A 97 18.29 -2.01 -18.14
C CYS A 97 16.90 -2.63 -18.46
N PRO A 98 16.16 -2.12 -19.46
CA PRO A 98 14.77 -2.52 -19.71
C PRO A 98 14.63 -3.98 -20.13
N ASN A 99 15.69 -4.65 -20.56
CA ASN A 99 15.69 -6.05 -20.93
C ASN A 99 15.99 -6.97 -19.73
N LEU A 100 16.43 -6.44 -18.59
CA LEU A 100 16.73 -7.23 -17.40
C LEU A 100 15.43 -7.73 -16.78
N THR A 101 15.09 -8.97 -17.10
CA THR A 101 13.86 -9.66 -16.63
C THR A 101 14.15 -10.72 -15.57
N SER A 102 15.42 -11.08 -15.39
CA SER A 102 15.87 -12.06 -14.39
C SER A 102 17.06 -11.52 -13.61
N LEU A 103 16.86 -11.26 -12.32
CA LEU A 103 17.89 -10.83 -11.39
C LEU A 103 17.78 -11.62 -10.09
N ARG A 104 18.66 -12.61 -9.92
CA ARG A 104 18.77 -13.32 -8.66
C ARG A 104 19.78 -12.63 -7.77
N LEU A 105 19.28 -11.99 -6.71
CA LEU A 105 20.12 -11.43 -5.65
C LEU A 105 20.58 -12.53 -4.69
N PRO A 106 21.87 -12.58 -4.29
CA PRO A 106 22.39 -13.67 -3.49
C PRO A 106 22.10 -13.49 -1.99
N TYR A 107 22.00 -14.59 -1.28
CA TYR A 107 22.18 -14.56 0.17
C TYR A 107 23.59 -14.02 0.49
N GLY A 108 23.67 -13.06 1.38
CA GLY A 108 24.91 -12.33 1.68
C GLY A 108 24.95 -10.91 1.08
N LEU A 109 23.99 -10.53 0.23
CA LEU A 109 23.81 -9.12 -0.15
C LEU A 109 23.42 -8.31 1.09
N THR A 110 24.14 -7.21 1.36
CA THR A 110 23.95 -6.39 2.57
C THR A 110 23.36 -5.01 2.29
N SER A 111 23.64 -4.45 1.12
CA SER A 111 23.12 -3.13 0.74
C SER A 111 22.89 -2.98 -0.76
N ILE A 112 21.89 -2.18 -1.12
CA ILE A 112 21.53 -1.81 -2.49
C ILE A 112 21.60 -0.29 -2.60
N GLY A 113 22.40 0.23 -3.53
CA GLY A 113 22.60 1.67 -3.73
C GLY A 113 21.39 2.40 -4.31
N ALA A 114 21.42 3.72 -4.30
CA ALA A 114 20.37 4.55 -4.86
C ALA A 114 20.19 4.28 -6.37
N ASN A 115 18.94 4.20 -6.84
CA ASN A 115 18.55 3.88 -8.22
C ASN A 115 19.20 2.60 -8.79
N ALA A 116 19.67 1.70 -7.92
CA ALA A 116 20.50 0.57 -8.37
C ALA A 116 19.75 -0.41 -9.29
N ILE A 117 18.46 -0.61 -9.07
CA ILE A 117 17.60 -1.56 -9.81
C ILE A 117 16.40 -0.79 -10.42
N SER A 118 16.60 0.49 -10.75
CA SER A 118 15.56 1.34 -11.30
C SER A 118 15.51 1.24 -12.83
N LYS A 119 14.30 1.31 -13.42
CA LYS A 119 14.05 1.21 -14.87
C LYS A 119 14.55 -0.10 -15.49
N THR A 120 14.22 -1.22 -14.85
CA THR A 120 14.47 -2.57 -15.37
C THR A 120 13.18 -3.20 -15.91
N GLY A 121 13.31 -4.36 -16.55
CA GLY A 121 12.17 -5.15 -17.05
C GLY A 121 11.63 -6.19 -16.06
N LEU A 122 12.02 -6.11 -14.79
CA LEU A 122 11.66 -7.11 -13.78
C LEU A 122 10.15 -7.13 -13.50
N GLU A 123 9.56 -8.33 -13.48
CA GLU A 123 8.20 -8.55 -12.98
C GLU A 123 8.17 -8.94 -11.50
N THR A 124 9.23 -9.53 -11.02
CA THR A 124 9.35 -9.98 -9.62
C THR A 124 10.75 -9.71 -9.09
N ILE A 125 10.83 -9.39 -7.80
CA ILE A 125 12.12 -9.29 -7.11
C ILE A 125 11.99 -9.73 -5.65
N VAL A 126 12.99 -10.50 -5.19
CA VAL A 126 13.14 -10.88 -3.78
C VAL A 126 14.40 -10.21 -3.23
N ILE A 127 14.23 -9.39 -2.21
CA ILE A 127 15.33 -8.76 -1.48
C ILE A 127 15.69 -9.68 -0.31
N PRO A 128 16.90 -10.28 -0.32
CA PRO A 128 17.32 -11.23 0.72
C PRO A 128 17.31 -10.62 2.14
N ASP A 129 17.01 -11.44 3.13
CA ASP A 129 16.92 -11.02 4.54
C ASP A 129 18.27 -10.52 5.13
N THR A 130 19.36 -10.66 4.40
CA THR A 130 20.67 -10.07 4.73
C THR A 130 20.80 -8.59 4.37
N VAL A 131 19.90 -8.05 3.52
CA VAL A 131 19.88 -6.65 3.14
C VAL A 131 19.29 -5.83 4.28
N THR A 132 20.08 -4.88 4.78
CA THR A 132 19.65 -3.95 5.84
C THR A 132 19.34 -2.56 5.32
N GLU A 133 19.88 -2.20 4.15
CA GLU A 133 19.75 -0.85 3.58
C GLU A 133 19.48 -0.89 2.08
N MET A 134 18.53 -0.06 1.65
CA MET A 134 18.30 0.26 0.24
C MET A 134 18.31 1.78 0.06
N GLY A 135 19.04 2.22 -0.95
CA GLY A 135 19.11 3.65 -1.29
C GLY A 135 17.83 4.19 -1.92
N GLY A 136 17.69 5.50 -1.92
CA GLY A 136 16.52 6.17 -2.52
C GLY A 136 16.29 5.77 -3.98
N SER A 137 15.04 5.62 -4.38
CA SER A 137 14.60 5.21 -5.73
C SER A 137 15.18 3.86 -6.20
N ALA A 138 15.58 2.98 -5.28
CA ALA A 138 16.30 1.74 -5.63
C ALA A 138 15.52 0.85 -6.60
N LEU A 139 14.19 0.80 -6.50
CA LEU A 139 13.30 0.03 -7.38
C LEU A 139 12.37 0.92 -8.23
N ALA A 140 12.61 2.23 -8.29
CA ALA A 140 11.71 3.16 -8.98
C ALA A 140 11.62 2.90 -10.49
N TYR A 141 10.46 3.20 -11.08
CA TYR A 141 10.18 3.11 -12.52
C TYR A 141 10.39 1.69 -13.10
N ASN A 142 10.07 0.68 -12.30
CA ASN A 142 9.95 -0.69 -12.78
C ASN A 142 8.48 -0.94 -13.15
N ASP A 143 8.08 -0.48 -14.34
CA ASP A 143 6.67 -0.43 -14.76
C ASP A 143 6.01 -1.82 -14.80
N ASN A 144 6.81 -2.89 -15.00
CA ASN A 144 6.34 -4.28 -15.05
C ASN A 144 6.34 -4.99 -13.69
N LEU A 145 6.84 -4.35 -12.62
CA LEU A 145 7.04 -4.99 -11.33
C LEU A 145 5.70 -5.25 -10.62
N LYS A 146 5.37 -6.54 -10.46
CA LYS A 146 4.11 -7.02 -9.86
C LYS A 146 4.29 -7.52 -8.44
N ASN A 147 5.42 -8.20 -8.17
CA ASN A 147 5.66 -8.85 -6.89
C ASN A 147 7.00 -8.42 -6.30
N VAL A 148 6.96 -7.98 -5.06
CA VAL A 148 8.15 -7.57 -4.31
C VAL A 148 8.13 -8.27 -2.95
N THR A 149 9.21 -8.99 -2.64
CA THR A 149 9.46 -9.45 -1.27
C THR A 149 10.57 -8.60 -0.68
N LEU A 150 10.27 -7.87 0.39
CA LEU A 150 11.23 -7.05 1.11
C LEU A 150 11.99 -7.86 2.15
N SER A 151 13.23 -7.45 2.43
CA SER A 151 14.05 -8.03 3.51
C SER A 151 13.43 -7.77 4.88
N LYS A 152 13.36 -8.80 5.72
CA LYS A 152 12.90 -8.69 7.12
C LYS A 152 13.90 -7.95 8.03
N SER A 153 15.10 -7.66 7.54
CA SER A 153 16.12 -6.91 8.29
C SER A 153 16.13 -5.41 7.98
N MET A 154 15.35 -4.97 6.99
CA MET A 154 15.22 -3.54 6.69
C MET A 154 14.40 -2.85 7.78
N THR A 155 14.80 -1.62 8.12
CA THR A 155 14.08 -0.76 9.08
C THR A 155 13.37 0.42 8.44
N ALA A 156 13.63 0.67 7.14
CA ALA A 156 12.99 1.76 6.40
C ALA A 156 12.67 1.35 4.96
N VAL A 157 11.54 1.82 4.45
CA VAL A 157 11.26 1.84 3.02
C VAL A 157 12.04 3.01 2.41
N PRO A 158 12.82 2.79 1.35
CA PRO A 158 13.62 3.86 0.76
C PRO A 158 12.76 5.01 0.26
N SER A 159 13.24 6.25 0.45
CA SER A 159 12.59 7.42 -0.14
C SER A 159 12.42 7.22 -1.65
N ARG A 160 11.19 7.40 -2.16
CA ARG A 160 10.83 7.18 -3.57
C ARG A 160 11.14 5.76 -4.08
N GLY A 161 11.21 4.78 -3.16
CA GLY A 161 11.72 3.44 -3.46
C GLY A 161 11.00 2.72 -4.59
N PHE A 162 9.69 2.95 -4.72
CA PHE A 162 8.78 2.31 -5.68
C PHE A 162 8.10 3.30 -6.63
N VAL A 163 8.54 4.56 -6.68
CA VAL A 163 7.92 5.55 -7.58
C VAL A 163 7.82 5.01 -9.00
N GLY A 164 6.64 5.07 -9.61
CA GLY A 164 6.40 4.63 -10.98
C GLY A 164 6.40 3.11 -11.17
N CYS A 165 6.17 2.31 -10.13
CA CYS A 165 5.93 0.87 -10.26
C CYS A 165 4.45 0.63 -10.62
N GLU A 166 4.09 0.93 -11.86
CA GLU A 166 2.68 1.02 -12.30
C GLU A 166 1.91 -0.32 -12.23
N SER A 167 2.62 -1.47 -12.32
CA SER A 167 2.00 -2.80 -12.27
C SER A 167 1.92 -3.40 -10.86
N LEU A 168 2.49 -2.74 -9.84
CA LEU A 168 2.47 -3.23 -8.46
C LEU A 168 1.06 -3.07 -7.87
N THR A 169 0.41 -4.19 -7.51
CA THR A 169 -0.97 -4.18 -6.98
C THR A 169 -1.03 -4.21 -5.46
N GLU A 170 -0.03 -4.81 -4.84
CA GLU A 170 0.05 -4.92 -3.37
C GLU A 170 1.50 -4.97 -2.90
N LEU A 171 1.74 -4.58 -1.66
CA LEU A 171 3.04 -4.66 -1.02
C LEU A 171 2.88 -5.00 0.46
N THR A 172 3.64 -5.99 0.94
CA THR A 172 3.73 -6.28 2.37
C THR A 172 4.98 -5.65 2.98
N LEU A 173 4.78 -4.79 3.96
CA LEU A 173 5.88 -4.21 4.75
C LEU A 173 6.29 -5.20 5.84
N PRO A 174 7.58 -5.56 5.95
CA PRO A 174 8.09 -6.37 7.07
C PRO A 174 7.83 -5.73 8.43
N ALA A 175 7.69 -6.55 9.46
CA ALA A 175 7.45 -6.08 10.83
C ALA A 175 8.57 -5.18 11.39
N SER A 176 9.76 -5.30 10.85
CA SER A 176 10.95 -4.51 11.23
C SER A 176 10.91 -3.05 10.75
N ILE A 177 10.03 -2.70 9.80
CA ILE A 177 9.96 -1.35 9.23
C ILE A 177 9.49 -0.34 10.28
N GLN A 178 10.29 0.70 10.48
CA GLN A 178 10.06 1.82 11.38
C GLN A 178 9.75 3.13 10.63
N ASP A 179 10.20 3.21 9.37
CA ASP A 179 9.88 4.31 8.46
C ASP A 179 9.27 3.75 7.16
N CYS A 180 8.02 4.09 6.90
CA CYS A 180 7.30 3.62 5.70
C CYS A 180 7.62 4.40 4.42
N GLY A 181 8.56 5.34 4.45
CA GLY A 181 8.93 6.16 3.29
C GLY A 181 7.87 7.18 2.86
N VAL A 182 6.83 7.40 3.68
CA VAL A 182 5.79 8.39 3.42
C VAL A 182 5.92 9.54 4.42
N THR A 183 6.23 10.71 3.91
CA THR A 183 6.40 11.95 4.68
C THR A 183 5.64 13.10 4.01
N ASP A 184 5.62 14.26 4.64
CA ASP A 184 5.00 15.46 4.05
C ASP A 184 5.73 15.96 2.78
N THR A 185 6.92 15.47 2.50
CA THR A 185 7.76 15.91 1.36
C THR A 185 8.11 14.81 0.37
N SER A 186 7.92 13.55 0.72
CA SER A 186 8.30 12.40 -0.11
C SER A 186 7.33 11.24 0.11
N VAL A 187 6.99 10.56 -0.98
CA VAL A 187 6.19 9.33 -0.94
C VAL A 187 6.95 8.24 -1.67
N ALA A 188 7.12 7.11 -1.00
CA ALA A 188 7.81 5.96 -1.58
C ALA A 188 7.06 5.35 -2.77
N PHE A 189 5.74 5.55 -2.85
CA PHE A 189 4.80 4.84 -3.73
C PHE A 189 4.09 5.74 -4.76
N ASN A 190 4.56 6.97 -5.01
CA ASN A 190 3.97 7.85 -6.02
C ASN A 190 3.96 7.17 -7.40
N ASP A 191 2.93 7.43 -8.17
CA ASP A 191 2.75 6.89 -9.53
C ASP A 191 2.67 5.34 -9.55
N CYS A 192 2.33 4.70 -8.41
CA CYS A 192 1.98 3.29 -8.35
C CYS A 192 0.48 3.11 -8.63
N THR A 193 0.08 3.40 -9.85
CA THR A 193 -1.34 3.57 -10.26
C THR A 193 -2.20 2.31 -10.15
N SER A 194 -1.59 1.13 -9.99
CA SER A 194 -2.29 -0.13 -9.73
C SER A 194 -2.26 -0.57 -8.26
N LEU A 195 -1.54 0.14 -7.38
CA LEU A 195 -1.37 -0.27 -5.99
C LEU A 195 -2.68 -0.10 -5.21
N GLN A 196 -3.29 -1.21 -4.83
CA GLN A 196 -4.56 -1.23 -4.11
C GLN A 196 -4.39 -1.46 -2.60
N ASN A 197 -3.38 -2.22 -2.19
CA ASN A 197 -3.21 -2.62 -0.80
C ASN A 197 -1.76 -2.49 -0.35
N ILE A 198 -1.57 -1.96 0.86
CA ILE A 198 -0.33 -2.10 1.61
C ILE A 198 -0.64 -2.89 2.87
N TYR A 199 -0.08 -4.07 2.96
CA TYR A 199 -0.15 -4.91 4.15
C TYR A 199 1.04 -4.66 5.07
N VAL A 200 0.92 -5.02 6.32
CA VAL A 200 1.99 -4.97 7.31
C VAL A 200 2.09 -6.34 7.95
N ALA A 201 3.28 -6.92 7.93
CA ALA A 201 3.51 -8.22 8.53
C ALA A 201 3.26 -8.19 10.05
N ASP A 202 2.81 -9.31 10.58
CA ASP A 202 2.51 -9.49 11.98
C ASP A 202 3.72 -9.18 12.87
N GLY A 203 3.45 -8.75 14.10
CA GLY A 203 4.49 -8.37 15.05
C GLY A 203 5.09 -6.96 14.82
N SER A 204 4.65 -6.19 13.84
CA SER A 204 5.09 -4.79 13.69
C SER A 204 4.70 -3.96 14.89
N LEU A 205 5.66 -3.17 15.40
CA LEU A 205 5.46 -2.24 16.52
C LEU A 205 5.14 -0.81 16.05
N TYR A 206 5.25 -0.53 14.75
CA TYR A 206 5.20 0.83 14.19
C TYR A 206 3.98 1.09 13.32
N PHE A 207 3.56 0.09 12.56
CA PHE A 207 2.49 0.22 11.57
C PHE A 207 1.47 -0.90 11.67
N LYS A 208 0.29 -0.65 11.11
CA LYS A 208 -0.74 -1.64 10.82
C LYS A 208 -1.41 -1.32 9.49
N SER A 209 -1.98 -2.32 8.86
CA SER A 209 -2.88 -2.17 7.74
C SER A 209 -4.33 -2.26 8.23
N VAL A 210 -5.17 -1.39 7.75
CA VAL A 210 -6.64 -1.46 7.94
C VAL A 210 -7.24 -1.44 6.56
N ASP A 211 -7.80 -2.56 6.13
CA ASP A 211 -8.36 -2.71 4.78
C ASP A 211 -7.37 -2.23 3.69
N GLY A 212 -6.13 -2.68 3.73
CA GLY A 212 -5.09 -2.31 2.76
C GLY A 212 -4.59 -0.87 2.84
N VAL A 213 -5.10 -0.05 3.76
CA VAL A 213 -4.66 1.33 4.02
C VAL A 213 -3.66 1.33 5.16
N LEU A 214 -2.56 2.05 4.98
CA LEU A 214 -1.46 2.08 5.94
C LEU A 214 -1.72 3.11 7.05
N PHE A 215 -1.62 2.67 8.29
CA PHE A 215 -1.69 3.49 9.50
C PHE A 215 -0.44 3.29 10.37
N ASP A 216 -0.21 4.22 11.30
CA ASP A 216 0.66 3.92 12.44
C ASP A 216 0.02 2.84 13.34
N LYS A 217 0.81 2.22 14.21
CA LYS A 217 0.40 1.04 14.98
C LYS A 217 -0.87 1.25 15.81
N ASN A 218 -1.03 2.42 16.42
CA ASN A 218 -2.22 2.75 17.22
C ASN A 218 -3.44 3.18 16.38
N GLY A 219 -3.25 3.43 15.06
CA GLY A 219 -4.29 3.89 14.15
C GLY A 219 -4.60 5.39 14.24
N ALA A 220 -3.85 6.14 15.03
CA ALA A 220 -4.07 7.58 15.18
C ALA A 220 -3.67 8.38 13.94
N ASN A 221 -2.72 7.89 13.14
CA ASN A 221 -2.31 8.54 11.91
C ASN A 221 -2.54 7.65 10.69
N LEU A 222 -3.36 8.11 9.74
CA LEU A 222 -3.44 7.54 8.41
C LEU A 222 -2.19 7.96 7.64
N ARG A 223 -1.34 6.98 7.27
CA ARG A 223 -0.06 7.23 6.63
C ARG A 223 -0.15 7.25 5.12
N TYR A 224 -0.86 6.28 4.53
CA TYR A 224 -1.00 6.21 3.08
C TYR A 224 -2.24 5.41 2.67
N TYR A 225 -3.04 5.99 1.82
CA TYR A 225 -4.15 5.38 1.08
C TYR A 225 -3.64 5.09 -0.34
N PRO A 226 -3.53 3.81 -0.74
CA PRO A 226 -2.94 3.45 -2.02
C PRO A 226 -3.60 4.10 -3.23
N GLU A 227 -2.77 4.58 -4.15
CA GLU A 227 -3.19 5.38 -5.31
C GLU A 227 -4.11 4.62 -6.27
N GLY A 228 -3.89 3.31 -6.43
CA GLY A 228 -4.65 2.44 -7.32
C GLY A 228 -5.96 1.89 -6.74
N ARG A 229 -6.35 2.26 -5.51
CA ARG A 229 -7.64 1.84 -4.94
C ARG A 229 -8.79 2.45 -5.72
N THR A 230 -9.72 1.60 -6.16
CA THR A 230 -10.82 1.98 -7.07
C THR A 230 -12.11 2.37 -6.36
N ALA A 231 -12.14 2.34 -5.01
CA ALA A 231 -13.32 2.75 -4.25
C ALA A 231 -13.64 4.22 -4.49
N GLU A 232 -14.91 4.53 -4.77
CA GLU A 232 -15.38 5.90 -4.99
C GLU A 232 -15.58 6.70 -3.69
N SER A 233 -15.65 6.01 -2.56
CA SER A 233 -15.80 6.64 -1.24
C SER A 233 -14.90 5.94 -0.22
N TYR A 234 -14.42 6.71 0.76
CA TYR A 234 -13.67 6.15 1.87
C TYR A 234 -14.07 6.80 3.18
N ARG A 235 -14.31 5.96 4.19
CA ARG A 235 -14.52 6.40 5.56
C ARG A 235 -13.24 6.17 6.36
N ILE A 236 -12.67 7.26 6.86
CA ILE A 236 -11.51 7.19 7.75
C ILE A 236 -12.00 6.66 9.12
N PRO A 237 -11.38 5.60 9.66
CA PRO A 237 -11.81 4.99 10.93
C PRO A 237 -11.83 5.98 12.10
N GLU A 238 -12.78 5.77 13.02
CA GLU A 238 -12.80 6.49 14.31
C GLU A 238 -11.52 6.19 15.09
N GLY A 239 -11.06 7.18 15.88
CA GLY A 239 -9.76 7.12 16.54
C GLY A 239 -8.61 7.66 15.70
N THR A 240 -8.82 7.92 14.40
CA THR A 240 -7.83 8.62 13.59
C THR A 240 -7.80 10.10 13.99
N ILE A 241 -6.62 10.59 14.38
CA ILE A 241 -6.37 11.95 14.84
C ILE A 241 -5.76 12.79 13.70
N ARG A 242 -4.97 12.16 12.83
CA ARG A 242 -4.26 12.86 11.76
C ARG A 242 -4.36 12.09 10.43
N VAL A 243 -4.64 12.82 9.36
CA VAL A 243 -4.37 12.40 7.99
C VAL A 243 -2.98 12.91 7.62
N GLY A 244 -2.07 12.01 7.26
CA GLY A 244 -0.68 12.34 6.95
C GLY A 244 -0.54 13.23 5.71
N GLY A 245 0.61 13.87 5.55
CA GLY A 245 0.94 14.56 4.30
C GLY A 245 1.05 13.57 3.14
N ASN A 246 0.54 13.97 1.97
CA ASN A 246 0.44 13.13 0.76
C ASN A 246 -0.35 11.81 0.96
N ALA A 247 -1.12 11.66 2.02
CA ALA A 247 -1.72 10.37 2.39
C ALA A 247 -2.68 9.80 1.33
N PHE A 248 -3.37 10.63 0.57
CA PHE A 248 -4.26 10.23 -0.53
C PHE A 248 -3.77 10.71 -1.89
N ALA A 249 -2.57 11.30 -1.96
CA ALA A 249 -2.11 11.94 -3.19
C ALA A 249 -2.17 10.98 -4.39
N GLY A 250 -2.66 11.52 -5.53
CA GLY A 250 -2.71 10.81 -6.81
C GLY A 250 -3.91 9.87 -7.00
N ASN A 251 -4.73 9.59 -5.97
CA ASN A 251 -5.89 8.72 -6.17
C ASN A 251 -6.96 9.40 -7.04
N LEU A 252 -7.25 8.79 -8.20
CA LEU A 252 -8.19 9.32 -9.19
C LEU A 252 -9.61 8.73 -9.08
N PHE A 253 -9.85 7.80 -8.15
CA PHE A 253 -11.13 7.09 -8.05
C PHE A 253 -12.05 7.67 -6.99
N LEU A 254 -11.50 8.16 -5.88
CA LEU A 254 -12.27 8.73 -4.80
C LEU A 254 -13.10 9.94 -5.27
N LYS A 255 -14.39 9.92 -4.94
CA LYS A 255 -15.34 11.03 -5.10
C LYS A 255 -15.71 11.67 -3.78
N SER A 256 -15.69 10.89 -2.70
CA SER A 256 -16.01 11.36 -1.36
C SER A 256 -15.13 10.77 -0.27
N VAL A 257 -14.88 11.54 0.78
CA VAL A 257 -14.19 11.10 2.00
C VAL A 257 -14.97 11.55 3.23
N SER A 258 -15.20 10.62 4.17
CA SER A 258 -15.79 10.90 5.47
C SER A 258 -14.73 10.82 6.56
N TYR A 259 -14.66 11.87 7.36
CA TYR A 259 -13.68 12.03 8.43
C TYR A 259 -14.28 11.69 9.78
N PRO A 260 -13.51 11.07 10.69
CA PRO A 260 -13.99 10.70 12.02
C PRO A 260 -14.21 11.95 12.90
N THR A 261 -14.94 11.75 14.00
CA THR A 261 -15.14 12.80 15.01
C THR A 261 -13.85 13.18 15.73
N THR A 262 -12.88 12.29 15.73
CA THR A 262 -11.58 12.40 16.40
C THR A 262 -10.51 13.15 15.60
N LEU A 263 -10.80 13.54 14.34
CA LEU A 263 -9.79 14.15 13.49
C LEU A 263 -9.39 15.56 13.99
N GLU A 264 -8.11 15.75 14.20
CA GLU A 264 -7.53 17.01 14.64
C GLU A 264 -6.68 17.70 13.56
N ARG A 265 -6.10 16.94 12.62
CA ARG A 265 -5.10 17.46 11.68
C ARG A 265 -5.19 16.82 10.31
N ILE A 266 -4.96 17.65 9.28
CA ILE A 266 -4.78 17.21 7.88
C ILE A 266 -3.42 17.73 7.40
N GLY A 267 -2.57 16.81 6.98
CA GLY A 267 -1.20 17.05 6.52
C GLY A 267 -1.14 17.78 5.18
N THR A 268 0.02 18.31 4.88
CA THR A 268 0.30 19.01 3.61
C THR A 268 0.10 18.06 2.42
N LYS A 269 -0.58 18.53 1.38
CA LYS A 269 -0.85 17.77 0.16
C LYS A 269 -1.59 16.45 0.39
N ALA A 270 -2.33 16.33 1.50
CA ALA A 270 -3.00 15.08 1.84
C ALA A 270 -3.85 14.52 0.68
N PHE A 271 -4.50 15.37 -0.10
CA PHE A 271 -5.36 15.01 -1.24
C PHE A 271 -4.87 15.60 -2.57
N PHE A 272 -3.58 15.86 -2.68
CA PHE A 272 -3.01 16.42 -3.90
C PHE A 272 -3.20 15.47 -5.09
N GLY A 273 -3.75 15.97 -6.20
CA GLY A 273 -4.01 15.19 -7.42
C GLY A 273 -5.23 14.27 -7.36
N CYS A 274 -6.05 14.31 -6.29
CA CYS A 274 -7.32 13.57 -6.24
C CYS A 274 -8.40 14.29 -7.08
N GLU A 275 -8.27 14.30 -8.39
CA GLU A 275 -9.05 15.19 -9.28
C GLU A 275 -10.57 14.94 -9.25
N ASN A 276 -10.99 13.71 -8.90
CA ASN A 276 -12.41 13.35 -8.82
C ASN A 276 -13.01 13.52 -7.42
N LEU A 277 -12.19 13.77 -6.38
CA LEU A 277 -12.66 13.95 -5.02
C LEU A 277 -13.31 15.33 -4.86
N LYS A 278 -14.63 15.34 -4.59
CA LYS A 278 -15.43 16.55 -4.49
C LYS A 278 -16.07 16.72 -3.11
N ASP A 279 -16.49 15.63 -2.48
CA ASP A 279 -17.31 15.67 -1.28
C ASP A 279 -16.50 15.30 -0.04
N TYR A 280 -16.46 16.21 0.93
CA TYR A 280 -15.69 16.13 2.17
C TYR A 280 -16.63 16.21 3.36
N TYR A 281 -16.89 15.06 4.02
CA TYR A 281 -17.81 14.93 5.15
C TYR A 281 -17.04 14.91 6.47
N PHE A 282 -17.05 16.01 7.20
CA PHE A 282 -16.44 16.12 8.52
C PHE A 282 -17.49 15.85 9.60
N ASN A 283 -17.22 14.90 10.49
CA ASN A 283 -18.12 14.57 11.60
C ASN A 283 -17.70 15.23 12.93
N GLY A 284 -16.52 15.85 12.98
CA GLY A 284 -16.01 16.55 14.17
C GLY A 284 -16.71 17.87 14.44
N MET A 285 -16.88 18.21 15.71
CA MET A 285 -17.44 19.51 16.17
C MET A 285 -16.45 20.66 16.07
N THR A 286 -15.19 20.37 15.78
CA THR A 286 -14.14 21.37 15.55
C THR A 286 -13.43 21.05 14.25
N ALA A 287 -13.25 22.07 13.40
CA ALA A 287 -12.51 21.91 12.17
C ALA A 287 -11.05 21.52 12.45
N PRO A 288 -10.52 20.47 11.77
CA PRO A 288 -9.15 20.08 11.95
C PRO A 288 -8.17 21.16 11.49
N LEU A 289 -6.98 21.17 12.09
CA LEU A 289 -5.88 22.03 11.68
C LEU A 289 -5.34 21.56 10.32
N LEU A 290 -5.28 22.47 9.35
CA LEU A 290 -4.59 22.24 8.09
C LEU A 290 -3.10 22.52 8.27
N GLU A 291 -2.27 21.48 8.22
CA GLU A 291 -0.82 21.60 8.40
C GLU A 291 -0.17 22.16 7.13
N THR A 292 0.81 23.04 7.31
CA THR A 292 1.63 23.58 6.22
C THR A 292 3.10 23.36 6.54
N THR A 293 3.84 22.75 5.63
CA THR A 293 5.28 22.48 5.82
C THR A 293 6.17 23.69 5.59
N VAL A 294 5.61 24.80 5.09
CA VAL A 294 6.40 25.97 4.69
C VAL A 294 5.89 27.21 5.39
N SER A 295 6.72 27.79 6.24
CA SER A 295 6.58 29.19 6.66
C SER A 295 6.90 30.08 5.47
N LEU A 296 5.94 30.26 4.58
CA LEU A 296 6.12 31.15 3.43
C LEU A 296 5.88 32.58 3.88
N THR A 297 6.88 33.41 3.71
CA THR A 297 6.78 34.88 3.89
C THR A 297 6.58 35.54 2.52
N GLY A 298 5.79 36.63 2.48
CA GLY A 298 5.55 37.40 1.26
C GLY A 298 4.49 36.82 0.33
N ALA A 299 4.64 37.01 -0.97
CA ALA A 299 3.65 36.61 -2.00
C ALA A 299 3.35 35.11 -2.06
N TYR A 300 4.19 34.28 -1.48
CA TYR A 300 4.05 32.83 -1.46
C TYR A 300 3.35 32.27 -0.20
N ALA A 301 3.06 33.12 0.79
CA ALA A 301 2.39 32.71 2.04
C ALA A 301 1.03 32.03 1.82
N ASN A 302 0.36 32.36 0.72
CA ASN A 302 -0.94 31.79 0.36
C ASN A 302 -0.86 30.44 -0.39
N VAL A 303 0.30 30.07 -0.92
CA VAL A 303 0.46 28.87 -1.78
C VAL A 303 0.46 27.59 -0.96
N ALA A 304 1.03 27.62 0.24
CA ALA A 304 1.09 26.45 1.11
C ALA A 304 -0.29 26.01 1.63
N LEU A 305 -1.22 26.93 1.76
CA LEU A 305 -2.58 26.68 2.24
C LEU A 305 -3.43 25.88 1.24
N TYR A 306 -3.09 25.90 -0.05
CA TYR A 306 -3.89 25.24 -1.10
C TYR A 306 -3.47 23.81 -1.41
N ALA A 307 -2.47 23.29 -0.72
CA ALA A 307 -1.92 21.97 -0.99
C ALA A 307 -2.56 20.83 -0.17
N ASN A 308 -3.46 21.12 0.78
CA ASN A 308 -4.06 20.07 1.64
C ASN A 308 -5.21 19.35 0.95
N PHE A 309 -5.92 20.03 0.07
CA PHE A 309 -6.99 19.50 -0.75
C PHE A 309 -6.58 19.52 -2.23
N VAL A 310 -7.44 19.07 -3.13
CA VAL A 310 -7.13 18.95 -4.55
C VAL A 310 -6.49 20.21 -5.11
N GLY A 311 -5.26 20.11 -5.56
CA GLY A 311 -4.52 21.22 -6.14
C GLY A 311 -3.48 20.72 -7.12
N LEU A 312 -3.60 21.07 -8.40
CA LEU A 312 -2.52 20.91 -9.37
C LEU A 312 -1.62 22.16 -9.37
N TRP A 313 -0.32 21.93 -9.47
CA TRP A 313 0.61 23.01 -9.74
C TRP A 313 0.40 23.54 -11.15
N GLY A 314 -0.39 24.60 -11.30
CA GLY A 314 -0.48 25.35 -12.54
C GLY A 314 0.26 26.67 -12.39
N THR A 315 1.31 26.91 -13.16
CA THR A 315 1.88 28.23 -13.33
C THR A 315 1.25 28.87 -14.57
N THR A 316 0.62 30.05 -14.41
CA THR A 316 0.38 30.88 -15.59
C THR A 316 1.73 31.34 -16.12
N GLY A 317 1.88 31.47 -17.46
CA GLY A 317 3.11 31.96 -18.07
C GLY A 317 3.63 33.34 -17.60
N THR A 318 2.94 33.96 -16.65
CA THR A 318 3.28 35.21 -15.97
C THR A 318 3.68 35.02 -14.49
N GLY A 319 3.89 33.75 -14.02
CA GLY A 319 4.31 33.47 -12.66
C GLY A 319 3.19 33.57 -11.59
N GLY A 320 1.94 33.69 -12.00
CA GLY A 320 0.77 33.61 -11.12
C GLY A 320 0.30 32.18 -10.94
N PHE A 321 -0.21 31.83 -9.75
CA PHE A 321 -0.84 30.54 -9.50
C PHE A 321 -2.28 30.55 -10.01
N VAL A 322 -2.69 29.53 -10.76
CA VAL A 322 -4.08 29.35 -11.14
C VAL A 322 -4.80 28.67 -9.99
N TYR A 323 -5.71 29.38 -9.36
CA TYR A 323 -6.69 28.78 -8.47
C TYR A 323 -7.75 28.12 -9.37
N ASN A 324 -7.70 26.81 -9.48
CA ASN A 324 -8.81 26.10 -10.11
C ASN A 324 -9.93 26.00 -9.07
N ASP A 325 -11.08 26.54 -9.43
CA ASP A 325 -12.31 26.31 -8.70
C ASP A 325 -12.79 24.89 -9.01
N TRP A 326 -12.40 23.95 -8.15
CA TRP A 326 -12.66 22.51 -8.32
C TRP A 326 -14.08 22.10 -7.98
N GLY A 327 -14.89 23.03 -7.44
CA GLY A 327 -16.24 22.74 -7.01
C GLY A 327 -16.27 21.73 -5.85
N LEU A 328 -15.45 21.97 -4.82
CA LEU A 328 -15.39 21.11 -3.63
C LEU A 328 -16.58 21.38 -2.72
N ASN A 329 -17.17 20.33 -2.16
CA ASN A 329 -18.30 20.40 -1.26
C ASN A 329 -17.87 20.04 0.16
N LEU A 330 -18.14 20.92 1.10
CA LEU A 330 -17.88 20.74 2.52
C LEU A 330 -19.18 20.44 3.25
N TYR A 331 -19.15 19.37 4.04
CA TYR A 331 -20.25 18.98 4.91
C TYR A 331 -19.74 18.87 6.35
N TYR A 332 -20.38 19.57 7.30
CA TYR A 332 -20.00 19.54 8.72
C TYR A 332 -21.22 19.66 9.64
N PRO A 333 -21.14 19.18 10.91
CA PRO A 333 -22.28 19.17 11.84
C PRO A 333 -22.76 20.58 12.24
N GLN A 334 -24.06 20.72 12.48
CA GLN A 334 -24.64 21.92 13.04
C GLN A 334 -24.02 22.22 14.41
N GLY A 335 -23.66 23.47 14.63
CA GLY A 335 -23.00 23.92 15.86
C GLY A 335 -21.49 23.68 15.90
N ALA A 336 -20.92 23.02 14.90
CA ALA A 336 -19.48 22.89 14.80
C ALA A 336 -18.78 24.24 14.56
N VAL A 337 -17.55 24.36 15.03
CA VAL A 337 -16.75 25.58 14.98
C VAL A 337 -15.51 25.43 14.08
N GLY A 338 -15.06 26.55 13.51
CA GLY A 338 -13.82 26.61 12.73
C GLY A 338 -13.97 26.37 11.24
N TYR A 339 -15.03 25.71 10.75
CA TYR A 339 -15.24 25.42 9.33
C TYR A 339 -15.57 26.67 8.47
N THR A 340 -15.97 27.75 9.09
CA THR A 340 -16.20 29.05 8.43
C THR A 340 -14.99 29.99 8.51
N ALA A 341 -13.87 29.52 9.09
CA ALA A 341 -12.65 30.32 9.11
C ALA A 341 -12.10 30.49 7.67
N TYR A 342 -11.41 31.62 7.44
CA TYR A 342 -10.91 32.03 6.13
C TYR A 342 -10.18 30.96 5.36
N VAL A 343 -9.42 30.07 6.02
CA VAL A 343 -8.68 28.99 5.39
C VAL A 343 -9.61 27.92 4.78
N TRP A 344 -10.72 27.62 5.45
CA TRP A 344 -11.75 26.69 4.99
C TRP A 344 -12.61 27.29 3.90
N ASP A 345 -13.03 28.52 4.09
CA ASP A 345 -13.87 29.28 3.17
C ASP A 345 -13.26 29.34 1.76
N LYS A 346 -11.94 29.50 1.68
CA LYS A 346 -11.22 29.54 0.39
C LYS A 346 -11.27 28.24 -0.41
N TYR A 347 -11.38 27.09 0.24
CA TYR A 347 -11.44 25.81 -0.46
C TYR A 347 -12.83 25.46 -0.96
N PHE A 348 -13.84 25.80 -0.19
CA PHE A 348 -15.18 25.26 -0.36
C PHE A 348 -16.24 26.31 -0.72
N ASN A 349 -16.14 27.53 -0.24
CA ASN A 349 -17.09 28.61 -0.57
C ASN A 349 -16.66 29.32 -1.87
N THR A 350 -16.72 28.62 -2.96
CA THR A 350 -16.33 29.08 -4.29
C THR A 350 -17.54 29.10 -5.23
N GLU A 351 -17.43 29.66 -6.43
CA GLU A 351 -18.55 29.71 -7.40
C GLU A 351 -19.10 28.31 -7.75
N LYS A 352 -18.27 27.27 -7.70
CA LYS A 352 -18.64 25.90 -8.06
C LYS A 352 -18.74 24.97 -6.85
N GLY A 353 -18.21 25.37 -5.72
CA GLY A 353 -18.25 24.61 -4.46
C GLY A 353 -19.49 24.87 -3.64
N SER A 354 -19.69 24.10 -2.60
CA SER A 354 -20.77 24.29 -1.65
C SER A 354 -20.35 24.01 -0.21
N VAL A 355 -20.98 24.72 0.72
CA VAL A 355 -20.83 24.48 2.16
C VAL A 355 -22.18 24.11 2.71
N THR A 356 -22.29 22.90 3.28
CA THR A 356 -23.54 22.38 3.83
C THR A 356 -23.39 22.08 5.31
N VAL A 357 -24.20 22.71 6.14
CA VAL A 357 -24.32 22.41 7.56
C VAL A 357 -25.23 21.20 7.72
N MET A 358 -24.74 20.15 8.36
CA MET A 358 -25.49 18.91 8.59
C MET A 358 -26.19 18.99 9.94
N GLU A 359 -27.47 18.65 10.00
CA GLU A 359 -28.22 18.64 11.28
C GLU A 359 -27.75 17.55 12.25
N SER A 360 -27.16 16.46 11.72
CA SER A 360 -26.45 15.43 12.48
C SER A 360 -25.53 14.65 11.52
N SER A 361 -24.78 13.67 12.01
CA SER A 361 -23.84 12.87 11.20
C SER A 361 -24.44 12.45 9.86
N TYR A 362 -23.97 13.13 8.80
CA TYR A 362 -24.57 13.09 7.49
C TYR A 362 -24.28 11.74 6.82
N PHE A 363 -25.34 11.09 6.35
CA PHE A 363 -25.28 9.82 5.63
C PHE A 363 -24.61 8.63 6.34
N THR A 364 -24.29 8.71 7.61
CA THR A 364 -23.77 7.53 8.30
C THR A 364 -24.89 7.00 9.20
N PRO A 365 -25.33 5.76 9.02
CA PRO A 365 -26.11 5.09 10.06
C PRO A 365 -25.29 5.09 11.33
N ILE A 366 -25.85 5.60 12.43
CA ILE A 366 -25.18 5.68 13.72
C ILE A 366 -25.63 4.46 14.54
N ASP A 367 -24.78 4.04 15.46
CA ASP A 367 -25.12 2.95 16.42
C ASP A 367 -25.59 1.67 15.70
N LEU A 368 -24.96 1.32 14.56
CA LEU A 368 -25.21 0.05 13.92
C LEU A 368 -24.84 -1.07 14.88
N THR A 369 -25.85 -1.84 15.25
CA THR A 369 -25.70 -3.05 16.05
C THR A 369 -26.12 -4.25 15.23
N VAL A 370 -25.45 -5.36 15.43
CA VAL A 370 -25.83 -6.67 14.91
C VAL A 370 -25.84 -7.66 16.05
N THR A 371 -26.93 -8.43 16.14
CA THR A 371 -27.13 -9.43 17.21
C THR A 371 -27.59 -10.73 16.57
N GLU A 372 -27.12 -11.83 17.11
CA GLU A 372 -27.65 -13.14 16.75
C GLU A 372 -29.09 -13.31 17.23
N THR A 373 -29.92 -13.85 16.34
CA THR A 373 -31.33 -14.14 16.65
C THR A 373 -31.70 -15.53 16.17
N GLY A 374 -32.54 -16.22 16.94
CA GLY A 374 -32.97 -17.57 16.61
C GLY A 374 -31.77 -18.54 16.53
N LYS A 375 -31.80 -19.45 15.55
CA LYS A 375 -30.70 -20.38 15.31
C LYS A 375 -29.82 -19.82 14.18
N HIS A 376 -28.77 -19.06 14.55
CA HIS A 376 -27.74 -18.51 13.66
C HIS A 376 -28.26 -17.54 12.57
N ASN A 377 -29.23 -16.70 12.90
CA ASN A 377 -29.67 -15.59 12.09
C ASN A 377 -29.15 -14.28 12.68
N ALA A 378 -29.12 -13.18 11.90
CA ALA A 378 -28.68 -11.89 12.41
C ALA A 378 -29.78 -10.83 12.33
N ALA A 379 -29.96 -10.06 13.39
CA ALA A 379 -30.76 -8.85 13.38
C ALA A 379 -29.88 -7.62 13.47
N LEU A 380 -30.12 -6.69 12.57
CA LEU A 380 -29.42 -5.41 12.49
C LEU A 380 -30.39 -4.29 12.89
N THR A 381 -29.89 -3.35 13.67
CA THR A 381 -30.59 -2.09 13.94
C THR A 381 -29.59 -0.94 13.90
N TRP A 382 -30.06 0.22 13.48
CA TRP A 382 -29.24 1.44 13.44
C TRP A 382 -30.10 2.67 13.70
N THR A 383 -29.46 3.77 14.11
CA THR A 383 -30.11 5.06 14.19
C THR A 383 -30.17 5.70 12.81
N ALA A 384 -31.32 6.24 12.44
CA ALA A 384 -31.55 6.86 11.16
C ALA A 384 -30.53 7.96 10.88
N ALA A 385 -29.92 7.92 9.71
CA ALA A 385 -29.18 9.06 9.18
C ALA A 385 -30.15 10.23 8.97
N LYS A 386 -29.77 11.44 9.34
CA LYS A 386 -30.59 12.64 9.19
C LYS A 386 -30.03 13.53 8.07
N GLN A 387 -30.91 14.14 7.32
CA GLN A 387 -30.60 15.05 6.24
C GLN A 387 -31.41 16.34 6.35
N SER A 388 -30.78 17.46 5.99
CA SER A 388 -31.45 18.78 5.99
C SER A 388 -32.35 19.01 4.77
N ASN A 389 -32.24 18.17 3.72
CA ASN A 389 -33.00 18.30 2.48
C ASN A 389 -34.07 17.18 2.39
N ALA A 390 -35.16 17.49 1.68
CA ALA A 390 -36.35 16.65 1.58
C ALA A 390 -36.23 15.38 0.71
N GLU A 391 -35.03 14.91 0.45
CA GLU A 391 -34.82 13.65 -0.27
C GLU A 391 -34.98 12.47 0.71
N ASP A 392 -35.73 11.45 0.31
CA ASP A 392 -35.93 10.25 1.13
C ASP A 392 -34.60 9.50 1.27
N ILE A 393 -34.24 9.23 2.52
CA ILE A 393 -33.09 8.42 2.85
C ILE A 393 -33.48 6.95 2.76
N VAL A 394 -32.70 6.19 2.00
CA VAL A 394 -32.83 4.72 1.91
C VAL A 394 -31.50 4.05 2.25
N TYR A 395 -31.58 2.80 2.69
CA TYR A 395 -30.41 2.05 3.12
C TYR A 395 -30.19 0.83 2.25
N LYS A 396 -28.94 0.48 2.10
CA LYS A 396 -28.45 -0.78 1.54
C LYS A 396 -27.77 -1.58 2.64
N VAL A 397 -28.13 -2.84 2.77
CA VAL A 397 -27.50 -3.78 3.69
C VAL A 397 -26.69 -4.78 2.89
N GLU A 398 -25.44 -4.96 3.26
CA GLU A 398 -24.51 -5.90 2.66
C GLU A 398 -23.86 -6.75 3.74
N ARG A 399 -23.45 -7.96 3.39
CA ARG A 399 -22.77 -8.91 4.27
C ARG A 399 -21.49 -9.41 3.60
N SER A 400 -20.45 -9.59 4.40
CA SER A 400 -19.23 -10.30 4.03
C SER A 400 -18.92 -11.34 5.09
N VAL A 401 -18.40 -12.49 4.68
CA VAL A 401 -17.77 -13.44 5.59
C VAL A 401 -16.34 -12.97 5.80
N ALA A 402 -15.99 -12.69 7.04
CA ALA A 402 -14.62 -12.31 7.36
C ALA A 402 -13.71 -13.54 7.27
N ALA A 403 -12.64 -13.46 6.53
CA ALA A 403 -11.54 -14.39 6.70
C ALA A 403 -10.81 -13.99 8.00
N HIS A 404 -10.83 -14.89 8.97
CA HIS A 404 -10.12 -14.72 10.22
C HIS A 404 -8.70 -15.26 10.05
N PHE A 405 -7.71 -14.41 10.21
CA PHE A 405 -6.33 -14.82 10.42
C PHE A 405 -6.01 -14.60 11.89
N GLN A 406 -6.05 -15.67 12.67
CA GLN A 406 -5.59 -15.65 14.05
C GLN A 406 -4.09 -15.91 14.07
N ASP A 407 -3.32 -14.88 14.35
CA ASP A 407 -1.97 -14.99 14.87
C ASP A 407 -2.06 -14.72 16.39
N ASP A 408 -1.23 -15.39 17.19
CA ASP A 408 -1.20 -15.33 18.67
C ASP A 408 -1.03 -13.91 19.27
N THR A 409 -1.00 -12.87 18.43
CA THR A 409 -0.77 -11.48 18.82
C THR A 409 -1.79 -10.47 18.34
N GLN A 410 -2.66 -10.74 17.34
CA GLN A 410 -3.67 -9.79 16.87
C GLN A 410 -4.85 -10.46 16.14
N ASP A 411 -6.07 -10.03 16.50
CA ASP A 411 -7.31 -10.27 15.73
C ASP A 411 -7.35 -9.27 14.55
N THR A 412 -6.97 -9.70 13.37
CA THR A 412 -7.16 -8.90 12.15
C THR A 412 -8.25 -9.53 11.28
N TRP A 413 -9.27 -8.72 10.98
CA TRP A 413 -10.35 -9.10 10.10
C TRP A 413 -10.16 -8.47 8.73
N THR A 414 -10.15 -9.28 7.67
CA THR A 414 -10.25 -8.79 6.31
C THR A 414 -11.67 -9.01 5.81
N PHE A 415 -12.30 -7.96 5.29
CA PHE A 415 -13.65 -7.98 4.76
C PHE A 415 -13.59 -7.79 3.26
N GLU A 416 -13.65 -8.87 2.50
CA GLU A 416 -13.69 -8.85 1.05
C GLU A 416 -15.03 -9.38 0.55
N GLY A 417 -15.49 -8.86 -0.60
CA GLY A 417 -16.61 -9.44 -1.31
C GLY A 417 -17.95 -9.26 -0.61
N PHE A 418 -18.30 -8.03 -0.18
CA PHE A 418 -19.64 -7.74 0.35
C PHE A 418 -20.73 -8.08 -0.67
N GLU A 419 -21.61 -9.01 -0.31
CA GLU A 419 -22.82 -9.31 -1.08
C GLU A 419 -24.00 -8.45 -0.60
N THR A 420 -24.80 -7.94 -1.53
CA THR A 420 -25.99 -7.15 -1.21
C THR A 420 -27.10 -8.07 -0.71
N LEU A 421 -27.60 -7.81 0.49
CA LEU A 421 -28.74 -8.51 1.08
C LEU A 421 -30.05 -7.77 0.82
N ALA A 422 -30.03 -6.44 0.89
CA ALA A 422 -31.21 -5.61 0.64
C ALA A 422 -30.80 -4.20 0.19
N GLU A 423 -31.66 -3.57 -0.61
CA GLU A 423 -31.51 -2.18 -1.08
C GLU A 423 -32.85 -1.44 -0.98
N GLY A 424 -32.79 -0.10 -0.88
CA GLY A 424 -33.98 0.75 -0.85
C GLY A 424 -34.79 0.65 0.45
N LEU A 425 -34.17 0.18 1.54
CA LEU A 425 -34.82 0.10 2.84
C LEU A 425 -35.09 1.51 3.40
N THR A 426 -36.29 1.73 3.90
CA THR A 426 -36.66 2.96 4.62
C THR A 426 -36.66 2.78 6.13
N GLU A 427 -36.72 1.53 6.59
CA GLU A 427 -36.64 1.16 7.99
C GLU A 427 -35.18 1.08 8.45
N CYS A 428 -34.93 1.42 9.71
CA CYS A 428 -33.62 1.34 10.34
C CYS A 428 -33.36 -0.01 11.02
N ALA A 429 -33.86 -1.06 10.41
CA ALA A 429 -33.70 -2.44 10.86
C ALA A 429 -33.73 -3.40 9.67
N TYR A 430 -33.01 -4.50 9.81
CA TYR A 430 -32.98 -5.59 8.82
C TYR A 430 -32.75 -6.92 9.54
N THR A 431 -33.39 -7.99 9.08
CA THR A 431 -33.11 -9.32 9.58
C THR A 431 -32.56 -10.18 8.44
N ASP A 432 -31.34 -10.64 8.62
CA ASP A 432 -30.75 -11.66 7.77
C ASP A 432 -31.26 -13.02 8.23
N THR A 433 -32.09 -13.62 7.41
CA THR A 433 -32.72 -14.94 7.70
C THR A 433 -31.88 -16.09 7.17
N THR A 434 -30.73 -15.83 6.59
CA THR A 434 -29.80 -16.89 6.17
C THR A 434 -29.23 -17.55 7.42
N THR A 435 -29.20 -18.89 7.44
CA THR A 435 -28.46 -19.61 8.49
C THR A 435 -26.97 -19.37 8.33
N LEU A 436 -26.35 -18.76 9.32
CA LEU A 436 -24.94 -18.43 9.36
C LEU A 436 -24.13 -19.61 9.90
N ASN A 437 -22.91 -19.74 9.44
CA ASN A 437 -22.04 -20.84 9.85
C ASN A 437 -21.39 -20.57 11.20
N ILE A 438 -21.34 -21.60 12.05
CA ILE A 438 -20.65 -21.57 13.34
C ILE A 438 -19.14 -21.36 13.12
N GLY A 439 -18.50 -20.66 14.06
CA GLY A 439 -17.07 -20.37 13.99
C GLY A 439 -16.70 -19.28 13.01
N CYS A 440 -17.68 -18.69 12.31
CA CYS A 440 -17.42 -17.63 11.34
C CYS A 440 -17.76 -16.25 11.91
N THR A 441 -16.97 -15.24 11.56
CA THR A 441 -17.33 -13.84 11.78
C THR A 441 -17.89 -13.25 10.51
N TYR A 442 -19.04 -12.62 10.62
CA TYR A 442 -19.71 -11.91 9.56
C TYR A 442 -19.59 -10.41 9.77
N ALA A 443 -19.24 -9.66 8.71
CA ALA A 443 -19.34 -8.22 8.72
C ALA A 443 -20.60 -7.78 7.98
N TYR A 444 -21.37 -6.92 8.60
CA TYR A 444 -22.52 -6.26 7.99
C TYR A 444 -22.22 -4.80 7.75
N ARG A 445 -22.48 -4.35 6.55
CA ARG A 445 -22.34 -2.96 6.17
C ARG A 445 -23.70 -2.37 5.83
N VAL A 446 -24.04 -1.25 6.45
CA VAL A 446 -25.23 -0.47 6.13
C VAL A 446 -24.79 0.83 5.49
N THR A 447 -25.17 1.05 4.24
CA THR A 447 -24.84 2.24 3.46
C THR A 447 -26.11 3.07 3.22
N THR A 448 -26.00 4.39 3.33
CA THR A 448 -27.12 5.32 3.15
C THR A 448 -27.09 5.91 1.74
N PHE A 449 -28.26 6.07 1.16
CA PHE A 449 -28.46 6.77 -0.12
C PHE A 449 -29.52 7.85 0.04
N ALA A 450 -29.33 8.97 -0.67
CA ALA A 450 -30.31 10.02 -0.83
C ALA A 450 -30.25 10.54 -2.27
N GLY A 451 -31.20 10.15 -3.08
CA GLY A 451 -31.16 10.38 -4.53
C GLY A 451 -29.91 9.76 -5.17
N THR A 452 -29.07 10.57 -5.79
CA THR A 452 -27.80 10.12 -6.40
C THR A 452 -26.61 10.11 -5.44
N LYS A 453 -26.78 10.51 -4.20
CA LYS A 453 -25.70 10.61 -3.21
C LYS A 453 -25.61 9.33 -2.41
N THR A 454 -24.38 8.87 -2.19
CA THR A 454 -24.06 7.69 -1.37
C THR A 454 -23.28 8.15 -0.15
N GLY A 455 -23.73 7.76 1.02
CA GLY A 455 -23.00 8.01 2.26
C GLY A 455 -21.98 6.91 2.56
N PRO A 456 -21.08 7.16 3.51
CA PRO A 456 -20.19 6.11 4.00
C PRO A 456 -21.01 5.04 4.73
N GLY A 457 -20.62 3.77 4.55
CA GLY A 457 -21.27 2.66 5.24
C GLY A 457 -20.81 2.56 6.70
N ALA A 458 -21.73 2.25 7.60
CA ALA A 458 -21.40 1.74 8.92
C ALA A 458 -21.15 0.24 8.85
N ILE A 459 -20.17 -0.27 9.59
CA ILE A 459 -19.85 -1.70 9.66
C ILE A 459 -19.97 -2.18 11.10
N ALA A 460 -20.63 -3.31 11.30
CA ALA A 460 -20.65 -4.05 12.55
C ALA A 460 -20.37 -5.52 12.27
N THR A 461 -19.80 -6.22 13.24
CA THR A 461 -19.42 -7.62 13.10
C THR A 461 -20.20 -8.50 14.06
N LEU A 462 -20.48 -9.73 13.65
CA LEU A 462 -21.11 -10.77 14.45
C LEU A 462 -20.32 -12.06 14.30
N TYR A 463 -19.82 -12.58 15.40
CA TYR A 463 -19.27 -13.93 15.48
C TYR A 463 -20.38 -14.91 15.83
N ILE A 464 -20.48 -16.02 15.11
CA ILE A 464 -21.44 -17.09 15.39
C ILE A 464 -20.74 -18.17 16.22
N ASP A 465 -21.10 -18.24 17.48
CA ASP A 465 -20.58 -19.27 18.37
C ASP A 465 -21.46 -20.52 18.33
N ALA A 466 -20.88 -21.65 18.67
CA ALA A 466 -21.64 -22.90 18.83
C ALA A 466 -22.49 -22.84 20.12
N SER A 467 -23.73 -23.27 20.01
CA SER A 467 -24.60 -23.34 21.17
C SER A 467 -23.99 -24.27 22.26
N ALA A 468 -23.94 -23.79 23.49
CA ALA A 468 -23.43 -24.57 24.62
C ALA A 468 -24.22 -25.84 24.88
N ASP A 469 -25.49 -25.85 24.47
CA ASP A 469 -26.43 -26.94 24.69
C ASP A 469 -26.53 -27.89 23.48
N ASP A 470 -25.81 -27.64 22.38
CA ASP A 470 -25.81 -28.48 21.17
C ASP A 470 -24.46 -29.18 21.02
N PRO A 471 -24.36 -30.49 21.37
CA PRO A 471 -23.09 -31.22 21.26
C PRO A 471 -22.53 -31.34 19.83
N ASP A 472 -23.41 -31.33 18.82
CA ASP A 472 -22.99 -31.45 17.42
C ASP A 472 -22.35 -30.13 16.96
N GLU A 473 -22.93 -28.99 17.36
CA GLU A 473 -22.35 -27.67 17.11
C GLU A 473 -20.98 -27.49 17.81
N GLN A 474 -20.84 -27.94 19.06
CA GLN A 474 -19.58 -27.94 19.78
C GLN A 474 -18.53 -28.83 19.11
N ALA A 475 -18.89 -29.98 18.56
CA ALA A 475 -18.01 -30.85 17.83
C ALA A 475 -17.51 -30.19 16.53
N VAL A 476 -18.38 -29.51 15.80
CA VAL A 476 -18.04 -28.74 14.59
C VAL A 476 -17.06 -27.63 14.92
N LEU A 477 -17.31 -26.86 15.99
CA LEU A 477 -16.43 -25.76 16.41
C LEU A 477 -15.01 -26.26 16.76
N GLU A 478 -14.92 -27.41 17.43
CA GLU A 478 -13.62 -28.02 17.76
C GLU A 478 -12.84 -28.48 16.50
N ILE A 479 -13.56 -28.91 15.45
CA ILE A 479 -12.93 -29.26 14.17
C ILE A 479 -12.45 -27.98 13.45
N ILE A 480 -13.26 -26.91 13.44
CA ILE A 480 -12.87 -25.60 12.87
C ILE A 480 -11.61 -25.11 13.52
N LYS A 481 -11.53 -25.08 14.86
CA LYS A 481 -10.31 -24.67 15.58
C LYS A 481 -9.08 -25.51 15.23
N LYS A 482 -9.24 -26.82 14.99
CA LYS A 482 -8.15 -27.69 14.56
C LYS A 482 -7.69 -27.36 13.13
N ILE A 483 -8.62 -26.97 12.24
CA ILE A 483 -8.31 -26.54 10.87
C ILE A 483 -7.59 -25.20 10.88
N GLU A 484 -8.07 -24.22 11.67
CA GLU A 484 -7.47 -22.91 11.81
C GLU A 484 -6.04 -22.96 12.42
N ALA A 485 -5.78 -23.96 13.26
CA ALA A 485 -4.46 -24.20 13.82
C ALA A 485 -3.45 -24.82 12.83
N LEU A 486 -3.87 -25.15 11.59
CA LEU A 486 -2.96 -25.60 10.56
C LEU A 486 -2.10 -24.45 10.06
N LYS A 487 -0.90 -24.80 9.59
CA LYS A 487 0.01 -23.81 8.97
C LYS A 487 -0.65 -23.17 7.73
N PRO A 488 -0.26 -21.93 7.39
CA PRO A 488 -0.62 -21.34 6.12
C PRO A 488 -0.35 -22.27 4.93
N ILE A 489 -1.18 -22.20 3.90
CA ILE A 489 -1.21 -23.19 2.79
C ILE A 489 0.14 -23.29 2.05
N ASP A 490 0.89 -22.20 1.98
CA ASP A 490 2.22 -22.10 1.39
C ASP A 490 3.33 -22.71 2.25
N LEU A 491 3.04 -23.02 3.53
CA LEU A 491 3.94 -23.65 4.48
C LEU A 491 3.56 -25.13 4.75
N LEU A 492 2.51 -25.65 4.13
CA LEU A 492 2.09 -27.04 4.29
C LEU A 492 3.11 -27.99 3.65
N THR A 493 3.43 -29.05 4.38
CA THR A 493 4.27 -30.16 3.90
C THR A 493 3.40 -31.35 3.50
N ALA A 494 3.99 -32.36 2.85
CA ALA A 494 3.28 -33.60 2.53
C ALA A 494 2.74 -34.32 3.79
N ALA A 495 3.35 -34.12 4.95
CA ALA A 495 2.84 -34.65 6.21
C ALA A 495 1.61 -33.89 6.72
N ASP A 496 1.54 -32.59 6.44
CA ASP A 496 0.39 -31.75 6.81
C ASP A 496 -0.79 -32.04 5.87
N GLU A 497 -0.56 -32.42 4.60
CA GLU A 497 -1.62 -32.78 3.63
C GLU A 497 -2.51 -33.92 4.15
N GLN A 498 -1.93 -34.96 4.74
CA GLN A 498 -2.69 -36.08 5.31
C GLN A 498 -3.58 -35.59 6.46
N ARG A 499 -3.07 -34.69 7.31
CA ARG A 499 -3.81 -34.11 8.43
C ARG A 499 -4.99 -33.25 7.97
N VAL A 500 -4.79 -32.43 6.91
CA VAL A 500 -5.87 -31.66 6.27
C VAL A 500 -6.96 -32.57 5.75
N ARG A 501 -6.62 -33.67 5.07
CA ARG A 501 -7.61 -34.64 4.55
C ARG A 501 -8.40 -35.32 5.67
N GLU A 502 -7.75 -35.67 6.78
CA GLU A 502 -8.40 -36.25 7.95
C GLU A 502 -9.41 -35.29 8.58
N LEU A 503 -9.02 -34.00 8.78
CA LEU A 503 -9.90 -32.96 9.33
C LEU A 503 -11.08 -32.66 8.40
N LEU A 504 -10.87 -32.60 7.08
CA LEU A 504 -11.95 -32.44 6.10
C LEU A 504 -12.93 -33.63 6.12
N ALA A 505 -12.43 -34.85 6.31
CA ALA A 505 -13.28 -36.02 6.44
C ALA A 505 -14.08 -35.99 7.76
N GLU A 506 -13.46 -35.56 8.86
CA GLU A 506 -14.11 -35.35 10.16
C GLU A 506 -15.20 -34.28 10.09
N TYR A 507 -14.94 -33.17 9.37
CA TYR A 507 -15.91 -32.07 9.16
C TYR A 507 -17.13 -32.49 8.32
N ASN A 508 -16.95 -33.38 7.34
CA ASN A 508 -18.02 -33.85 6.44
C ASN A 508 -18.79 -35.06 6.98
N ALA A 509 -18.43 -35.61 8.14
CA ALA A 509 -19.09 -36.74 8.80
C ALA A 509 -20.19 -36.31 9.76
#